data_8eef922f39f16b77fc2ea7d42775e3ea
#
_entry.id   8eef922f39f16b77fc2ea7d42775e3ea
#
_cell.length_a   1.000
_cell.length_b   1.000
_cell.length_c   1.000
_cell.angle_alpha   90.00
_cell.angle_beta   90.00
_cell.angle_gamma   90.00
#
_symmetry.space_group_name_H-M   'P 1'
#
loop_
_entity.id
_entity.type
_entity.pdbx_description
1 polymer ?
#
loop_
_entity_poly.entity_id
_entity_poly.type
_entity_poly.pdbx_seq_one_letter_code
_entity_poly.pdbx_strand_id
1 'polypeptide(L)'
;MYFSELLADISGIVAFPSADTLITAPVSENAQAVQPGGVFLARKGANIDGHDLIPEVINNGAAAVVGEYPPGLVDCTVPYAQVEDGMAVLGPLAAAYYGFPSRKLTVIGVTGTDG
;
A
#
# COMPACT_ATOMS: atom_id res chain seq x y z
N MET A 1 1.10 -3.61 -10.94
CA MET A 1 0.02 -2.61 -10.92
C MET A 1 0.54 -1.29 -10.39
N TYR A 2 -0.07 -0.19 -10.76
CA TYR A 2 0.30 1.12 -10.26
C TYR A 2 -0.41 1.43 -8.95
N PHE A 3 0.17 2.30 -8.15
CA PHE A 3 -0.42 2.71 -6.87
C PHE A 3 -1.82 3.31 -7.05
N SER A 4 -2.00 4.10 -8.11
CA SER A 4 -3.32 4.65 -8.44
C SER A 4 -4.35 3.55 -8.71
N GLU A 5 -3.94 2.46 -9.34
CA GLU A 5 -4.82 1.31 -9.58
C GLU A 5 -5.17 0.60 -8.28
N LEU A 6 -4.20 0.48 -7.38
CA LEU A 6 -4.41 -0.12 -6.06
C LEU A 6 -5.44 0.66 -5.26
N LEU A 7 -5.42 1.99 -5.37
CA LEU A 7 -6.30 2.88 -4.61
C LEU A 7 -7.68 3.07 -5.27
N ALA A 8 -7.85 2.65 -6.53
CA ALA A 8 -9.05 2.99 -7.31
C ALA A 8 -10.36 2.54 -6.68
N ASP A 9 -10.36 1.37 -6.03
CA ASP A 9 -11.57 0.80 -5.42
C ASP A 9 -11.57 0.91 -3.90
N ILE A 10 -10.67 1.68 -3.32
CA ILE A 10 -10.55 1.80 -1.88
C ILE A 10 -11.41 2.96 -1.39
N SER A 11 -12.25 2.69 -0.40
CA SER A 11 -13.06 3.71 0.27
C SER A 11 -12.26 4.37 1.39
N GLY A 12 -12.65 5.60 1.74
CA GLY A 12 -12.05 6.29 2.90
C GLY A 12 -10.72 6.95 2.61
N ILE A 13 -10.37 7.17 1.35
CA ILE A 13 -9.17 7.93 1.00
C ILE A 13 -9.47 9.40 1.17
N VAL A 14 -8.69 10.05 2.02
CA VAL A 14 -8.81 11.48 2.33
C VAL A 14 -8.00 12.32 1.37
N ALA A 15 -6.80 11.85 1.02
CA ALA A 15 -5.93 12.55 0.09
C ALA A 15 -5.21 11.54 -0.80
N PHE A 16 -5.25 11.80 -2.12
CA PHE A 16 -4.56 10.95 -3.08
C PHE A 16 -3.11 11.42 -3.24
N PRO A 17 -2.20 10.49 -3.64
CA PRO A 17 -0.80 10.88 -3.85
C PRO A 17 -0.67 11.82 -5.05
N SER A 18 0.33 12.69 -4.99
CA SER A 18 0.62 13.63 -6.07
C SER A 18 1.38 12.96 -7.22
N ALA A 19 1.91 11.77 -7.01
CA ALA A 19 2.67 11.01 -7.99
C ALA A 19 2.22 9.55 -7.96
N ASP A 20 2.56 8.81 -9.01
CA ASP A 20 2.25 7.38 -9.10
C ASP A 20 3.54 6.57 -9.10
N THR A 21 3.41 5.27 -8.85
CA THR A 21 4.55 4.35 -8.86
C THR A 21 4.06 2.94 -9.11
N LEU A 22 4.93 2.08 -9.60
CA LEU A 22 4.61 0.67 -9.83
C LEU A 22 4.74 -0.11 -8.53
N ILE A 23 3.71 -0.87 -8.21
CA ILE A 23 3.68 -1.74 -7.03
C ILE A 23 3.95 -3.17 -7.47
N THR A 24 5.01 -3.76 -6.93
CA THR A 24 5.45 -5.10 -7.32
C THR A 24 5.52 -6.07 -6.15
N ALA A 25 5.15 -5.64 -4.95
CA ALA A 25 5.14 -6.47 -3.75
C ALA A 25 3.91 -6.13 -2.89
N PRO A 26 3.53 -7.00 -1.95
CA PRO A 26 2.29 -6.84 -1.20
C PRO A 26 2.27 -5.63 -0.25
N VAL A 27 1.07 -5.27 0.16
CA VAL A 27 0.83 -4.30 1.23
C VAL A 27 1.12 -4.96 2.57
N SER A 28 1.77 -4.25 3.48
CA SER A 28 2.02 -4.74 4.84
C SER A 28 1.92 -3.59 5.83
N GLU A 29 1.39 -3.88 7.02
CA GLU A 29 1.41 -2.94 8.15
C GLU A 29 2.63 -3.17 9.05
N ASN A 30 3.41 -4.20 8.78
CA ASN A 30 4.64 -4.50 9.51
C ASN A 30 5.83 -3.96 8.73
N ALA A 31 6.52 -2.96 9.31
CA ALA A 31 7.67 -2.33 8.65
C ALA A 31 8.76 -3.31 8.28
N GLN A 32 8.94 -4.37 9.07
CA GLN A 32 9.96 -5.37 8.82
C GLN A 32 9.57 -6.35 7.71
N ALA A 33 8.28 -6.44 7.40
CA ALA A 33 7.78 -7.34 6.36
C ALA A 33 7.64 -6.66 5.01
N VAL A 34 7.79 -5.35 4.95
CA VAL A 34 7.70 -4.62 3.67
C VAL A 34 8.85 -5.03 2.77
N GLN A 35 8.49 -5.41 1.54
CA GLN A 35 9.47 -5.83 0.53
C GLN A 35 9.70 -4.71 -0.46
N PRO A 36 10.85 -4.74 -1.19
CA PRO A 36 11.08 -3.79 -2.27
C PRO A 36 9.93 -3.80 -3.28
N GLY A 37 9.40 -2.62 -3.59
CA GLY A 37 8.24 -2.49 -4.47
C GLY A 37 6.91 -2.60 -3.77
N GLY A 38 6.89 -2.84 -2.46
CA GLY A 38 5.66 -2.98 -1.68
C GLY A 38 5.09 -1.67 -1.17
N VAL A 39 3.96 -1.79 -0.47
CA VAL A 39 3.28 -0.65 0.14
C VAL A 39 3.27 -0.84 1.66
N PHE A 40 3.66 0.19 2.37
CA PHE A 40 3.57 0.19 3.82
C PHE A 40 2.30 0.92 4.26
N LEU A 41 1.53 0.27 5.14
CA LEU A 41 0.37 0.91 5.76
C LEU A 41 0.77 1.40 7.15
N ALA A 42 0.89 2.71 7.31
CA ALA A 42 1.24 3.34 8.57
C ALA A 42 -0.04 3.59 9.38
N ARG A 43 -0.10 3.03 10.58
CA ARG A 43 -1.21 3.23 11.50
C ARG A 43 -0.68 3.70 12.84
N LYS A 44 -1.48 4.52 13.53
CA LYS A 44 -1.15 4.92 14.90
C LYS A 44 -1.52 3.77 15.82
N GLY A 45 -0.52 3.06 16.31
CA GLY A 45 -0.71 1.96 17.24
C GLY A 45 -0.74 2.41 18.69
N ALA A 46 -0.98 1.45 19.60
CA ALA A 46 -1.03 1.74 21.05
C ALA A 46 0.34 2.09 21.61
N ASN A 47 1.40 1.44 21.17
CA ASN A 47 2.75 1.62 21.67
C ASN A 47 3.70 2.26 20.66
N ILE A 48 3.46 2.04 19.37
CA ILE A 48 4.33 2.52 18.31
C ILE A 48 3.44 3.18 17.27
N ASP A 49 3.85 4.37 16.83
CA ASP A 49 3.20 5.04 15.72
C ASP A 49 3.88 4.59 14.43
N GLY A 50 3.13 3.89 13.57
CA GLY A 50 3.66 3.39 12.31
C GLY A 50 4.20 4.49 11.40
N HIS A 51 3.71 5.72 11.55
CA HIS A 51 4.21 6.85 10.75
C HIS A 51 5.67 7.17 11.05
N ASP A 52 6.16 6.84 12.25
CA ASP A 52 7.56 7.02 12.61
C ASP A 52 8.47 6.02 11.90
N LEU A 53 7.91 4.97 11.34
CA LEU A 53 8.64 3.93 10.62
C LEU A 53 8.72 4.18 9.12
N ILE A 54 8.11 5.25 8.61
CA ILE A 54 8.10 5.55 7.18
C ILE A 54 9.52 5.66 6.61
N PRO A 55 10.47 6.38 7.23
CA PRO A 55 11.84 6.44 6.69
C PRO A 55 12.48 5.06 6.60
N GLU A 56 12.22 4.19 7.57
CA GLU A 56 12.79 2.85 7.58
C GLU A 56 12.25 2.00 6.43
N VAL A 57 10.93 2.04 6.18
CA VAL A 57 10.36 1.23 5.08
C VAL A 57 10.78 1.75 3.73
N ILE A 58 10.99 3.05 3.58
CA ILE A 58 11.52 3.62 2.34
C ILE A 58 12.94 3.10 2.11
N ASN A 59 13.77 3.04 3.15
CA ASN A 59 15.10 2.45 3.08
C ASN A 59 15.05 0.98 2.69
N ASN A 60 14.01 0.27 3.07
CA ASN A 60 13.82 -1.14 2.73
C ASN A 60 13.24 -1.34 1.33
N GLY A 61 12.95 -0.26 0.61
CA GLY A 61 12.51 -0.34 -0.77
C GLY A 61 11.01 -0.18 -0.99
N ALA A 62 10.25 0.28 0.03
CA ALA A 62 8.83 0.51 -0.15
C ALA A 62 8.58 1.48 -1.31
N ALA A 63 7.66 1.11 -2.21
CA ALA A 63 7.34 1.91 -3.37
C ALA A 63 6.35 3.02 -3.05
N ALA A 64 5.50 2.82 -2.04
CA ALA A 64 4.49 3.78 -1.65
C ALA A 64 4.09 3.56 -0.19
N VAL A 65 3.43 4.56 0.38
CA VAL A 65 2.95 4.51 1.76
C VAL A 65 1.49 4.96 1.81
N VAL A 66 0.70 4.26 2.61
CA VAL A 66 -0.65 4.67 2.98
C VAL A 66 -0.63 4.96 4.47
N GLY A 67 -1.14 6.11 4.88
CA GLY A 67 -1.13 6.48 6.28
C GLY A 67 -2.38 7.24 6.70
N GLU A 68 -2.48 7.49 7.99
CA GLU A 68 -3.65 8.18 8.57
C GLU A 68 -3.40 9.67 8.77
N TYR A 69 -2.15 10.09 8.77
CA TYR A 69 -1.79 11.49 8.96
C TYR A 69 -1.84 12.26 7.65
N PRO A 70 -2.11 13.58 7.71
CA PRO A 70 -2.04 14.42 6.51
C PRO A 70 -0.64 14.37 5.89
N PRO A 71 -0.54 14.45 4.56
CA PRO A 71 0.79 14.39 3.89
C PRO A 71 1.79 15.44 4.40
N GLY A 72 1.31 16.59 4.83
CA GLY A 72 2.18 17.64 5.36
C GLY A 72 2.81 17.33 6.70
N LEU A 73 2.32 16.30 7.41
CA LEU A 73 2.82 15.90 8.72
C LEU A 73 3.76 14.69 8.65
N VAL A 74 3.98 14.13 7.46
CA VAL A 74 4.86 12.98 7.29
C VAL A 74 6.01 13.35 6.37
N ASP A 75 7.19 12.81 6.67
CA ASP A 75 8.37 12.96 5.83
C ASP A 75 8.46 11.72 4.93
N CYS A 76 7.87 11.82 3.74
CA CYS A 76 7.76 10.68 2.83
C CYS A 76 8.18 11.11 1.42
N THR A 77 9.23 10.44 0.92
CA THR A 77 9.79 10.74 -0.40
C THR A 77 9.18 9.89 -1.51
N VAL A 78 8.33 8.92 -1.16
CA VAL A 78 7.59 8.10 -2.12
C VAL A 78 6.12 8.55 -2.12
N PRO A 79 5.32 8.13 -3.12
CA PRO A 79 3.90 8.48 -3.14
C PRO A 79 3.21 8.08 -1.83
N TYR A 80 2.39 8.97 -1.31
CA TYR A 80 1.72 8.80 -0.03
C TYR A 80 0.23 9.11 -0.17
N ALA A 81 -0.61 8.20 0.32
CA ALA A 81 -2.05 8.40 0.35
C ALA A 81 -2.52 8.49 1.81
N GLN A 82 -3.42 9.41 2.09
CA GLN A 82 -4.02 9.55 3.41
C GLN A 82 -5.39 8.85 3.43
N VAL A 83 -5.62 8.05 4.48
CA VAL A 83 -6.91 7.38 4.70
C VAL A 83 -7.45 7.76 6.08
N GLU A 84 -8.77 7.62 6.27
CA GLU A 84 -9.40 7.89 7.55
C GLU A 84 -9.05 6.84 8.60
N ASP A 85 -9.04 5.57 8.20
CA ASP A 85 -8.83 4.45 9.10
C ASP A 85 -7.98 3.39 8.40
N GLY A 86 -6.73 3.28 8.84
CA GLY A 86 -5.79 2.34 8.24
C GLY A 86 -6.21 0.89 8.40
N MET A 87 -6.81 0.53 9.54
CA MET A 87 -7.27 -0.83 9.75
C MET A 87 -8.40 -1.20 8.79
N ALA A 88 -9.29 -0.25 8.48
CA ALA A 88 -10.40 -0.50 7.57
C ALA A 88 -9.95 -0.72 6.14
N VAL A 89 -8.80 -0.17 5.73
CA VAL A 89 -8.32 -0.29 4.35
C VAL A 89 -7.31 -1.42 4.14
N LEU A 90 -6.76 -1.99 5.21
CA LEU A 90 -5.74 -3.03 5.07
C LEU A 90 -6.23 -4.23 4.27
N GLY A 91 -7.39 -4.78 4.63
CA GLY A 91 -7.99 -5.91 3.92
C GLY A 91 -8.31 -5.58 2.47
N PRO A 92 -9.04 -4.48 2.20
CA PRO A 92 -9.32 -4.06 0.84
C PRO A 92 -8.07 -3.82 -0.01
N LEU A 93 -7.01 -3.22 0.56
CA LEU A 93 -5.76 -3.00 -0.16
C LEU A 93 -5.09 -4.32 -0.53
N ALA A 94 -5.03 -5.25 0.42
CA ALA A 94 -4.46 -6.57 0.15
C ALA A 94 -5.27 -7.31 -0.91
N ALA A 95 -6.59 -7.26 -0.82
CA ALA A 95 -7.48 -7.88 -1.79
C ALA A 95 -7.30 -7.25 -3.18
N ALA A 96 -7.17 -5.95 -3.26
CA ALA A 96 -6.95 -5.26 -4.54
C ALA A 96 -5.63 -5.69 -5.17
N TYR A 97 -4.58 -5.81 -4.37
CA TYR A 97 -3.28 -6.24 -4.86
C TYR A 97 -3.34 -7.66 -5.42
N TYR A 98 -3.89 -8.61 -4.65
CA TYR A 98 -3.92 -10.01 -5.06
C TYR A 98 -5.02 -10.32 -6.07
N GLY A 99 -6.05 -9.50 -6.13
CA GLY A 99 -7.18 -9.70 -7.03
C GLY A 99 -7.08 -8.97 -8.36
N PHE A 100 -5.99 -8.25 -8.62
CA PHE A 100 -5.85 -7.46 -9.85
C PHE A 100 -5.95 -8.35 -11.08
N PRO A 101 -6.88 -8.10 -12.03
CA PRO A 101 -7.15 -9.03 -13.13
C PRO A 101 -5.94 -9.38 -13.98
N SER A 102 -5.07 -8.43 -14.28
CA SER A 102 -3.90 -8.70 -15.12
C SER A 102 -2.94 -9.71 -14.45
N ARG A 103 -2.94 -9.77 -13.14
CA ARG A 103 -2.13 -10.74 -12.42
C ARG A 103 -2.74 -12.13 -12.49
N LYS A 104 -4.05 -12.23 -12.42
CA LYS A 104 -4.75 -13.50 -12.57
C LYS A 104 -4.54 -14.10 -13.95
N LEU A 105 -4.51 -13.26 -14.96
CA LEU A 105 -4.33 -13.73 -16.33
C LEU A 105 -2.96 -14.31 -16.55
N THR A 106 -1.97 -13.87 -15.83
CA THR A 106 -0.63 -14.45 -15.99
C THR A 106 -0.49 -15.80 -15.32
N VAL A 107 -1.40 -16.10 -14.42
CA VAL A 107 -1.36 -17.39 -13.75
C VAL A 107 -1.93 -18.48 -14.57
N ILE A 108 -2.67 -18.31 -15.43
CA ILE A 108 -3.33 -19.24 -16.11
C ILE A 108 -3.15 -20.13 -16.92
N GLY A 109 -2.89 -20.25 -16.58
CA GLY A 109 -2.98 -20.82 -17.17
C GLY A 109 -3.88 -21.31 -16.86
N VAL A 110 -3.97 -21.25 -16.37
CA VAL A 110 -4.52 -21.54 -16.13
C VAL A 110 -5.14 -21.83 -16.07
N THR A 111 -5.16 -22.19 -15.84
CA THR A 111 -5.71 -22.48 -15.69
C THR A 111 -6.37 -22.58 -15.71
N GLY A 112 -6.47 -22.91 -15.82
CA GLY A 112 -7.20 -22.96 -15.71
C GLY A 112 -7.70 -22.71 -14.96
N THR A 113 -7.30 -22.62 -14.45
CA THR A 113 -7.48 -22.23 -13.90
C THR A 113 -7.59 -21.45 -13.49
N ASP A 114 -7.55 -21.27 -13.16
CA ASP A 114 -7.52 -20.59 -12.88
C ASP A 114 -7.89 -20.26 -12.63
N GLY A 115 -7.86 -20.33 -12.53
CA GLY A 115 -8.21 -20.12 -12.34
C GLY A 115 -8.37 -20.00 -12.18
#